data_6cfcdbfa31a29dba80265420ecbd4d6f
#
_entry.id   6cfcdbfa31a29dba80265420ecbd4d6f
#
_cell.length_a   1.000
_cell.length_b   1.000
_cell.length_c   1.000
_cell.angle_alpha   90.00
_cell.angle_beta   90.00
_cell.angle_gamma   90.00
#
_symmetry.space_group_name_H-M   'P 1'
#
loop_
_entity.id
_entity.type
_entity.pdbx_description
1 polymer ?
#
loop_
_entity_poly.entity_id
_entity_poly.type
_entity_poly.pdbx_seq_one_letter_code
_entity_poly.pdbx_strand_id
1 'polypeptide(L)'
;MSYLPKATVEKTIRRRVRKDKQGRERVGYEAYFGTDPFTKFAVRLTRASEEELKRAIKDFFQRHQSGGDAAVRLSPIEAIDAKNALDLLHEAGVKISLSDAVRGFLNGGAQKTVEDSGMTVGAAYTEYITKKYGGFPKKTKDGKRDPDDEYPDRDKAIAMVGKWVEEVGADTTLGSVTAKDVVDYLSRNYGGKKPKTYNSHYSYIRTFFNWCMKDEQKYLAENPIKNVKPKKEPWEEPRYMKPEDVARLFKVLEAEKDAHPEYLAQAVVGFFCGTRACEIRRMAMVEDAAKIHLDDETIRIAKGKGYQRGRRPRAFHINQTAMAWIKSFDFLGALKKVDRKTVAEIYKIARKNGIPVFQNCIRHTFITYHVAAYSDPAKTTAMAGTSDKMRADNYCGLASKSAGEAYFAIMPSGFEGSGGKGATGDSP
;
A
#
# COMPACT_ATOMS: atom_id res chain seq x y z
N MET A 1 21.40 49.09 -7.77
CA MET A 1 20.86 49.54 -9.07
C MET A 1 20.32 48.34 -9.77
N SER A 2 19.03 48.32 -10.00
CA SER A 2 18.39 47.13 -10.54
C SER A 2 18.19 47.15 -12.05
N TYR A 3 17.73 48.24 -12.61
CA TYR A 3 17.47 48.35 -14.04
C TYR A 3 18.18 49.58 -14.63
N LEU A 4 18.47 49.52 -15.96
CA LEU A 4 19.05 50.61 -16.67
C LEU A 4 18.05 51.79 -16.74
N PRO A 5 18.50 53.06 -16.76
CA PRO A 5 17.62 54.22 -16.95
C PRO A 5 16.87 54.08 -18.30
N LYS A 6 15.61 54.60 -18.34
CA LYS A 6 14.71 54.50 -19.50
C LYS A 6 15.40 54.92 -20.80
N ALA A 7 16.08 56.07 -20.78
CA ALA A 7 16.82 56.57 -21.97
C ALA A 7 17.94 55.61 -22.43
N THR A 8 18.52 54.86 -21.50
CA THR A 8 19.54 53.87 -21.83
C THR A 8 18.87 52.59 -22.42
N VAL A 9 17.74 52.15 -21.86
CA VAL A 9 16.96 51.01 -22.37
C VAL A 9 16.50 51.27 -23.80
N GLU A 10 15.99 52.49 -24.09
CA GLU A 10 15.57 52.86 -25.43
C GLU A 10 16.71 52.80 -26.47
N LYS A 11 17.95 53.11 -26.07
CA LYS A 11 19.14 52.98 -26.90
C LYS A 11 19.54 51.54 -27.18
N THR A 12 19.03 50.58 -26.44
CA THR A 12 19.31 49.13 -26.62
C THR A 12 18.36 48.45 -27.60
N ILE A 13 17.37 49.20 -28.14
CA ILE A 13 16.39 48.62 -29.07
C ILE A 13 17.12 48.07 -30.33
N ARG A 14 16.91 46.83 -30.62
CA ARG A 14 17.51 46.12 -31.78
C ARG A 14 16.45 45.34 -32.55
N ARG A 15 16.48 45.45 -33.85
CA ARG A 15 15.72 44.57 -34.76
C ARG A 15 16.34 43.20 -34.73
N ARG A 16 15.52 42.14 -34.51
CA ARG A 16 15.91 40.74 -34.57
C ARG A 16 15.13 40.03 -35.66
N VAL A 17 15.80 39.23 -36.48
CA VAL A 17 15.19 38.33 -37.43
C VAL A 17 15.43 36.92 -36.93
N ARG A 18 14.37 36.13 -36.78
CA ARG A 18 14.41 34.71 -36.40
C ARG A 18 13.66 33.91 -37.45
N LYS A 19 14.15 32.72 -37.80
CA LYS A 19 13.41 31.77 -38.65
C LYS A 19 12.54 30.88 -37.76
N ASP A 20 11.27 30.73 -38.14
CA ASP A 20 10.36 29.80 -37.47
C ASP A 20 10.69 28.34 -37.88
N LYS A 21 9.99 27.36 -37.30
CA LYS A 21 10.19 25.93 -37.59
C LYS A 21 9.90 25.55 -39.04
N GLN A 22 9.29 26.46 -39.81
CA GLN A 22 8.96 26.30 -41.25
C GLN A 22 9.90 27.12 -42.16
N GLY A 23 10.99 27.69 -41.57
CA GLY A 23 11.99 28.46 -42.32
C GLY A 23 11.58 29.91 -42.65
N ARG A 24 10.39 30.39 -42.25
CA ARG A 24 9.89 31.74 -42.55
C ARG A 24 10.50 32.75 -41.56
N GLU A 25 10.96 33.87 -42.11
CA GLU A 25 11.53 34.94 -41.31
C GLU A 25 10.45 35.67 -40.51
N ARG A 26 10.68 35.78 -39.20
CA ARG A 26 9.90 36.62 -38.31
C ARG A 26 10.78 37.74 -37.78
N VAL A 27 10.33 38.96 -38.01
CA VAL A 27 10.98 40.17 -37.50
C VAL A 27 10.37 40.51 -36.12
N GLY A 28 11.24 40.82 -35.18
CA GLY A 28 10.85 41.33 -33.87
C GLY A 28 11.86 42.38 -33.41
N TYR A 29 11.45 43.11 -32.37
CA TYR A 29 12.28 44.12 -31.75
C TYR A 29 12.51 43.77 -30.28
N GLU A 30 13.75 43.93 -29.82
CA GLU A 30 14.17 43.60 -28.47
C GLU A 30 14.84 44.78 -27.77
N ALA A 31 14.55 45.00 -26.50
CA ALA A 31 15.23 45.96 -25.64
C ALA A 31 15.80 45.26 -24.40
N TYR A 32 16.97 45.71 -23.95
CA TYR A 32 17.63 45.20 -22.75
C TYR A 32 17.46 46.17 -21.58
N PHE A 33 16.95 45.70 -20.46
CA PHE A 33 16.61 46.49 -19.27
C PHE A 33 17.68 46.43 -18.18
N GLY A 34 18.73 45.65 -18.34
CA GLY A 34 19.72 45.40 -17.32
C GLY A 34 19.55 43.99 -16.71
N THR A 35 20.05 43.82 -15.53
CA THR A 35 20.01 42.53 -14.81
C THR A 35 19.02 42.63 -13.64
N ASP A 36 18.14 41.66 -13.54
CA ASP A 36 17.21 41.57 -12.40
C ASP A 36 18.01 41.44 -11.09
N PRO A 37 17.76 42.31 -10.09
CA PRO A 37 18.56 42.35 -8.86
C PRO A 37 18.44 41.08 -8.02
N PHE A 38 17.40 40.29 -8.19
CA PHE A 38 17.11 39.09 -7.41
C PHE A 38 17.53 37.78 -8.14
N THR A 39 17.09 37.65 -9.39
CA THR A 39 17.39 36.43 -10.18
C THR A 39 18.78 36.47 -10.81
N LYS A 40 19.41 37.65 -10.89
CA LYS A 40 20.69 37.87 -11.57
C LYS A 40 20.69 37.60 -13.06
N PHE A 41 19.51 37.38 -13.67
CA PHE A 41 19.38 37.17 -15.11
C PHE A 41 19.14 38.49 -15.85
N ALA A 42 19.57 38.52 -17.12
CA ALA A 42 19.35 39.64 -18.01
C ALA A 42 17.86 39.80 -18.37
N VAL A 43 17.29 40.95 -18.14
CA VAL A 43 15.89 41.26 -18.46
C VAL A 43 15.81 41.83 -19.86
N ARG A 44 15.04 41.20 -20.75
CA ARG A 44 14.80 41.63 -22.12
C ARG A 44 13.33 41.55 -22.47
N LEU A 45 12.83 42.55 -23.21
CA LEU A 45 11.48 42.50 -23.77
C LEU A 45 11.56 42.41 -25.29
N THR A 46 10.70 41.57 -25.86
CA THR A 46 10.59 41.41 -27.31
C THR A 46 9.15 41.68 -27.76
N ARG A 47 8.95 42.46 -28.81
CA ARG A 47 7.65 42.75 -29.43
C ARG A 47 7.73 42.63 -30.96
N ALA A 48 6.55 42.52 -31.60
CA ALA A 48 6.47 42.36 -33.06
C ALA A 48 6.81 43.66 -33.79
N SER A 49 6.53 44.82 -33.18
CA SER A 49 6.88 46.10 -33.77
C SER A 49 7.66 46.96 -32.75
N GLU A 50 8.41 47.93 -33.31
CA GLU A 50 9.17 48.89 -32.49
C GLU A 50 8.24 49.78 -31.62
N GLU A 51 7.08 50.16 -32.16
CA GLU A 51 6.10 50.94 -31.44
C GLU A 51 5.51 50.23 -30.24
N GLU A 52 5.17 48.95 -30.42
CA GLU A 52 4.74 48.07 -29.30
C GLU A 52 5.83 47.92 -28.24
N LEU A 53 7.09 47.83 -28.63
CA LEU A 53 8.21 47.74 -27.72
C LEU A 53 8.39 49.06 -26.96
N LYS A 54 8.30 50.23 -27.60
CA LYS A 54 8.36 51.54 -26.94
C LYS A 54 7.23 51.73 -25.96
N ARG A 55 6.00 51.31 -26.29
CA ARG A 55 4.87 51.28 -25.32
C ARG A 55 5.19 50.42 -24.10
N ALA A 56 5.66 49.20 -24.35
CA ALA A 56 6.02 48.27 -23.27
C ALA A 56 7.15 48.80 -22.36
N ILE A 57 8.14 49.53 -22.95
CA ILE A 57 9.18 50.21 -22.17
C ILE A 57 8.55 51.30 -21.28
N LYS A 58 7.65 52.13 -21.83
CA LYS A 58 6.97 53.18 -21.08
C LYS A 58 6.16 52.59 -19.91
N ASP A 59 5.38 51.55 -20.16
CA ASP A 59 4.57 50.85 -19.15
C ASP A 59 5.42 50.23 -18.06
N PHE A 60 6.56 49.64 -18.42
CA PHE A 60 7.52 49.07 -17.45
C PHE A 60 8.01 50.15 -16.48
N PHE A 61 8.51 51.27 -16.99
CA PHE A 61 9.03 52.33 -16.13
C PHE A 61 7.94 53.06 -15.33
N GLN A 62 6.73 53.18 -15.86
CA GLN A 62 5.59 53.75 -15.13
C GLN A 62 5.21 52.83 -13.94
N ARG A 63 5.17 51.51 -14.12
CA ARG A 63 4.94 50.57 -13.03
C ARG A 63 6.06 50.58 -12.01
N HIS A 64 7.31 50.67 -12.46
CA HIS A 64 8.46 50.74 -11.56
C HIS A 64 8.43 52.03 -10.71
N GLN A 65 8.00 53.18 -11.26
CA GLN A 65 7.84 54.44 -10.49
C GLN A 65 6.74 54.33 -9.43
N SER A 66 5.66 53.62 -9.70
CA SER A 66 4.52 53.50 -8.77
C SER A 66 4.69 52.43 -7.70
N GLY A 67 5.49 51.39 -7.92
CA GLY A 67 5.62 50.26 -7.01
C GLY A 67 7.03 49.65 -6.90
N GLY A 68 8.05 50.34 -7.43
CA GLY A 68 9.45 49.90 -7.40
C GLY A 68 9.70 48.63 -8.19
N ASP A 69 10.80 47.93 -7.87
CA ASP A 69 11.22 46.71 -8.54
C ASP A 69 10.18 45.58 -8.48
N ALA A 70 9.39 45.55 -7.40
CA ALA A 70 8.34 44.52 -7.22
C ALA A 70 7.21 44.69 -8.25
N ALA A 71 6.76 45.91 -8.53
CA ALA A 71 5.63 46.16 -9.43
C ALA A 71 5.92 45.78 -10.90
N VAL A 72 7.18 45.86 -11.35
CA VAL A 72 7.55 45.54 -12.71
C VAL A 72 7.82 44.07 -12.93
N ARG A 73 7.86 43.26 -11.86
CA ARG A 73 8.14 41.83 -11.91
C ARG A 73 6.88 41.00 -12.14
N LEU A 74 5.71 41.51 -11.76
CA LEU A 74 4.45 40.82 -12.00
C LEU A 74 4.04 41.00 -13.46
N SER A 75 3.70 39.90 -14.10
CA SER A 75 2.98 39.91 -15.38
C SER A 75 1.58 40.51 -15.17
N PRO A 76 0.89 41.01 -16.20
CA PRO A 76 -0.48 41.45 -16.10
C PRO A 76 -1.43 40.42 -15.47
N ILE A 77 -1.23 39.16 -15.77
CA ILE A 77 -2.02 38.03 -15.23
C ILE A 77 -1.76 37.90 -13.72
N GLU A 78 -0.50 37.88 -13.30
CA GLU A 78 -0.13 37.80 -11.87
C GLU A 78 -0.60 38.99 -11.08
N ALA A 79 -0.60 40.19 -11.66
CA ALA A 79 -1.12 41.39 -11.03
C ALA A 79 -2.65 41.33 -10.83
N ILE A 80 -3.39 40.80 -11.80
CA ILE A 80 -4.83 40.55 -11.71
C ILE A 80 -5.12 39.48 -10.64
N ASP A 81 -4.36 38.38 -10.62
CA ASP A 81 -4.51 37.30 -9.64
C ASP A 81 -4.27 37.79 -8.21
N ALA A 82 -3.20 38.60 -7.99
CA ALA A 82 -2.93 39.20 -6.70
C ALA A 82 -4.03 40.19 -6.26
N LYS A 83 -4.64 40.94 -7.19
CA LYS A 83 -5.76 41.84 -6.90
C LYS A 83 -7.00 41.02 -6.49
N ASN A 84 -7.34 39.95 -7.24
CA ASN A 84 -8.46 39.08 -6.94
C ASN A 84 -8.28 38.42 -5.56
N ALA A 85 -7.07 37.96 -5.23
CA ALA A 85 -6.78 37.39 -3.92
C ALA A 85 -6.98 38.40 -2.77
N LEU A 86 -6.60 39.66 -2.96
CA LEU A 86 -6.84 40.74 -1.99
C LEU A 86 -8.35 41.03 -1.86
N ASP A 87 -9.09 41.05 -2.94
CA ASP A 87 -10.54 41.29 -2.92
C ASP A 87 -11.26 40.15 -2.17
N LEU A 88 -10.88 38.88 -2.39
CA LEU A 88 -11.40 37.73 -1.64
C LEU A 88 -11.11 37.85 -0.13
N LEU A 89 -9.92 38.28 0.27
CA LEU A 89 -9.59 38.53 1.69
C LEU A 89 -10.47 39.63 2.29
N HIS A 90 -10.72 40.72 1.54
CA HIS A 90 -11.58 41.79 1.98
C HIS A 90 -13.05 41.36 2.10
N GLU A 91 -13.59 40.61 1.12
CA GLU A 91 -14.95 40.07 1.14
C GLU A 91 -15.16 39.14 2.33
N ALA A 92 -14.12 38.33 2.68
CA ALA A 92 -14.14 37.45 3.85
C ALA A 92 -13.95 38.19 5.18
N GLY A 93 -13.80 39.55 5.16
CA GLY A 93 -13.57 40.36 6.37
C GLY A 93 -12.19 40.17 7.00
N VAL A 94 -11.25 39.50 6.30
CA VAL A 94 -9.92 39.21 6.81
C VAL A 94 -8.96 40.35 6.54
N LYS A 95 -8.51 41.02 7.60
CA LYS A 95 -7.59 42.20 7.55
C LYS A 95 -6.12 41.77 7.71
N ILE A 96 -5.61 40.96 6.81
CA ILE A 96 -4.19 40.58 6.77
C ILE A 96 -3.59 40.87 5.40
N SER A 97 -2.25 41.00 5.33
CA SER A 97 -1.59 41.17 4.06
C SER A 97 -1.63 39.87 3.23
N LEU A 98 -1.57 39.99 1.90
CA LEU A 98 -1.46 38.82 1.02
C LEU A 98 -0.23 37.97 1.37
N SER A 99 0.88 38.59 1.76
CA SER A 99 2.09 37.88 2.21
C SER A 99 1.86 37.08 3.49
N ASP A 100 1.06 37.60 4.43
CA ASP A 100 0.75 36.90 5.67
C ASP A 100 -0.25 35.78 5.42
N ALA A 101 -1.22 35.98 4.50
CA ALA A 101 -2.10 34.88 4.03
C ALA A 101 -1.30 33.75 3.38
N VAL A 102 -0.34 34.06 2.51
CA VAL A 102 0.55 33.06 1.87
C VAL A 102 1.46 32.40 2.91
N ARG A 103 2.02 33.14 3.87
CA ARG A 103 2.80 32.57 4.98
C ARG A 103 1.96 31.64 5.83
N GLY A 104 0.74 32.05 6.17
CA GLY A 104 -0.22 31.20 6.86
C GLY A 104 -0.50 29.90 6.09
N PHE A 105 -0.70 30.01 4.78
CA PHE A 105 -0.86 28.86 3.88
C PHE A 105 0.37 27.94 3.86
N LEU A 106 1.57 28.50 3.74
CA LEU A 106 2.82 27.73 3.68
C LEU A 106 3.21 27.11 5.04
N ASN A 107 2.91 27.82 6.14
CA ASN A 107 3.25 27.39 7.49
C ASN A 107 2.20 26.47 8.13
N GLY A 108 0.94 26.53 7.68
CA GLY A 108 -0.16 25.76 8.23
C GLY A 108 -0.88 24.86 7.23
N GLY A 109 -0.59 25.00 5.95
CA GLY A 109 -1.44 24.51 4.87
C GLY A 109 -2.77 25.28 4.89
N ALA A 110 -3.39 25.53 3.74
CA ALA A 110 -4.78 25.96 3.72
C ALA A 110 -5.61 24.86 4.39
N GLN A 111 -5.80 24.97 5.68
CA GLN A 111 -6.96 24.35 6.30
C GLN A 111 -8.15 24.99 5.61
N LYS A 112 -8.73 24.31 4.61
CA LYS A 112 -10.15 24.47 4.41
C LYS A 112 -10.73 24.38 5.80
N THR A 113 -11.32 25.45 6.28
CA THR A 113 -12.15 25.44 7.46
C THR A 113 -13.31 24.47 7.19
N VAL A 114 -13.04 23.16 7.37
CA VAL A 114 -14.03 22.35 8.06
C VAL A 114 -14.10 23.09 9.39
N GLU A 115 -15.24 23.67 9.72
CA GLU A 115 -15.52 24.15 11.08
C GLU A 115 -14.87 23.13 11.99
N ASP A 116 -13.96 23.58 12.86
CA ASP A 116 -13.25 22.65 13.73
C ASP A 116 -14.35 21.88 14.44
N SER A 117 -14.52 20.63 14.09
CA SER A 117 -15.67 19.82 14.56
C SER A 117 -15.62 19.65 16.07
N GLY A 118 -14.58 20.20 16.73
CA GLY A 118 -14.28 19.96 18.14
C GLY A 118 -13.98 18.49 18.43
N MET A 119 -13.91 17.66 17.38
CA MET A 119 -13.66 16.22 17.51
C MET A 119 -12.26 15.98 18.06
N THR A 120 -12.19 15.26 19.19
CA THR A 120 -10.90 14.86 19.74
C THR A 120 -10.38 13.58 19.08
N VAL A 121 -9.08 13.36 19.16
CA VAL A 121 -8.42 12.15 18.64
C VAL A 121 -9.00 10.89 19.29
N GLY A 122 -9.26 10.93 20.62
CA GLY A 122 -9.85 9.82 21.35
C GLY A 122 -11.29 9.52 20.97
N ALA A 123 -12.12 10.56 20.78
CA ALA A 123 -13.51 10.40 20.35
C ALA A 123 -13.56 9.83 18.91
N ALA A 124 -12.77 10.38 17.98
CA ALA A 124 -12.67 9.88 16.62
C ALA A 124 -12.16 8.43 16.57
N TYR A 125 -11.17 8.08 17.40
CA TYR A 125 -10.67 6.72 17.51
C TYR A 125 -11.73 5.74 18.02
N THR A 126 -12.47 6.11 19.06
CA THR A 126 -13.55 5.29 19.61
C THR A 126 -14.62 5.02 18.57
N GLU A 127 -15.00 6.05 17.84
CA GLU A 127 -15.98 5.94 16.75
C GLU A 127 -15.45 5.11 15.57
N TYR A 128 -14.16 5.27 15.22
CA TYR A 128 -13.51 4.45 14.20
C TYR A 128 -13.54 2.96 14.52
N ILE A 129 -13.25 2.59 15.78
CA ILE A 129 -13.31 1.19 16.18
C ILE A 129 -14.75 0.70 16.18
N THR A 130 -15.69 1.51 16.66
CA THR A 130 -17.12 1.16 16.75
C THR A 130 -17.74 1.00 15.35
N LYS A 131 -17.63 2.00 14.51
CA LYS A 131 -18.31 2.00 13.19
C LYS A 131 -17.65 1.06 12.17
N LYS A 132 -16.32 0.96 12.19
CA LYS A 132 -15.62 0.14 11.20
C LYS A 132 -15.50 -1.33 11.59
N TYR A 133 -15.42 -1.63 12.88
CA TYR A 133 -15.10 -2.99 13.36
C TYR A 133 -16.17 -3.56 14.31
N GLY A 134 -17.27 -2.85 14.54
CA GLY A 134 -18.35 -3.32 15.41
C GLY A 134 -18.08 -3.14 16.91
N GLY A 135 -17.10 -2.32 17.27
CA GLY A 135 -16.74 -1.99 18.65
C GLY A 135 -15.47 -2.65 19.16
N PHE A 136 -15.13 -2.34 20.40
CA PHE A 136 -14.01 -2.97 21.10
C PHE A 136 -14.29 -4.44 21.42
N PRO A 137 -13.25 -5.25 21.68
CA PRO A 137 -13.42 -6.66 22.02
C PRO A 137 -14.39 -6.86 23.18
N LYS A 138 -15.35 -7.76 22.97
CA LYS A 138 -16.27 -8.16 24.04
C LYS A 138 -15.52 -8.84 25.18
N LYS A 139 -15.97 -8.60 26.40
CA LYS A 139 -15.45 -9.26 27.59
C LYS A 139 -16.48 -10.25 28.13
N THR A 140 -16.01 -11.39 28.60
CA THR A 140 -16.80 -12.36 29.35
C THR A 140 -17.21 -11.78 30.74
N LYS A 141 -18.11 -12.43 31.42
CA LYS A 141 -18.53 -12.03 32.79
C LYS A 141 -17.34 -11.91 33.76
N ASP A 142 -16.28 -12.68 33.55
CA ASP A 142 -15.04 -12.65 34.34
C ASP A 142 -14.07 -11.53 33.91
N GLY A 143 -14.48 -10.62 33.02
CA GLY A 143 -13.65 -9.53 32.53
C GLY A 143 -12.58 -9.95 31.49
N LYS A 144 -12.50 -11.25 31.17
CA LYS A 144 -11.60 -11.77 30.13
C LYS A 144 -12.17 -11.49 28.74
N ARG A 145 -11.29 -11.48 27.76
CA ARG A 145 -11.72 -11.37 26.36
C ARG A 145 -12.57 -12.58 25.97
N ASP A 146 -13.69 -12.32 25.29
CA ASP A 146 -14.51 -13.36 24.68
C ASP A 146 -13.70 -14.08 23.57
N PRO A 147 -13.44 -15.40 23.68
CA PRO A 147 -12.67 -16.13 22.69
C PRO A 147 -13.34 -16.17 21.31
N ASP A 148 -14.66 -16.02 21.24
CA ASP A 148 -15.40 -16.03 19.99
C ASP A 148 -15.44 -14.66 19.30
N ASP A 149 -15.10 -13.58 20.03
CA ASP A 149 -15.03 -12.22 19.51
C ASP A 149 -13.63 -11.91 18.93
N GLU A 150 -13.22 -12.65 17.93
CA GLU A 150 -11.93 -12.44 17.28
C GLU A 150 -12.05 -11.69 15.94
N TYR A 151 -11.47 -10.50 15.91
CA TYR A 151 -11.33 -9.66 14.73
C TYR A 151 -9.86 -9.23 14.57
N PRO A 152 -9.02 -10.00 13.86
CA PRO A 152 -7.58 -9.74 13.79
C PRO A 152 -7.19 -8.36 13.28
N ASP A 153 -7.96 -7.79 12.34
CA ASP A 153 -7.72 -6.44 11.81
C ASP A 153 -8.15 -5.36 12.81
N ARG A 154 -9.22 -5.60 13.58
CA ARG A 154 -9.64 -4.75 14.69
C ARG A 154 -8.57 -4.70 15.77
N ASP A 155 -8.07 -5.87 16.18
CA ASP A 155 -7.07 -5.97 17.23
C ASP A 155 -5.77 -5.26 16.87
N LYS A 156 -5.38 -5.36 15.61
CA LYS A 156 -4.23 -4.59 15.09
C LYS A 156 -4.50 -3.09 15.05
N ALA A 157 -5.70 -2.67 14.64
CA ALA A 157 -6.08 -1.27 14.67
C ALA A 157 -6.04 -0.72 16.09
N ILE A 158 -6.58 -1.46 17.06
CA ILE A 158 -6.53 -1.10 18.49
C ILE A 158 -5.08 -1.02 18.97
N ALA A 159 -4.26 -2.04 18.69
CA ALA A 159 -2.87 -2.07 19.14
C ALA A 159 -1.99 -0.97 18.49
N MET A 160 -2.23 -0.61 17.24
CA MET A 160 -1.35 0.32 16.52
C MET A 160 -1.85 1.76 16.56
N VAL A 161 -3.15 1.99 16.38
CA VAL A 161 -3.73 3.33 16.46
C VAL A 161 -3.92 3.73 17.92
N GLY A 162 -4.38 2.81 18.79
CA GLY A 162 -4.58 3.09 20.21
C GLY A 162 -3.32 3.57 20.92
N LYS A 163 -2.17 2.93 20.68
CA LYS A 163 -0.88 3.40 21.23
C LYS A 163 -0.50 4.80 20.76
N TRP A 164 -0.81 5.16 19.53
CA TRP A 164 -0.58 6.49 19.03
C TRP A 164 -1.52 7.49 19.71
N VAL A 165 -2.80 7.14 19.89
CA VAL A 165 -3.80 7.96 20.60
C VAL A 165 -3.39 8.20 22.05
N GLU A 166 -2.90 7.18 22.74
CA GLU A 166 -2.39 7.28 24.12
C GLU A 166 -1.22 8.28 24.22
N GLU A 167 -0.28 8.28 23.25
CA GLU A 167 0.90 9.13 23.30
C GLU A 167 0.62 10.56 22.83
N VAL A 168 -0.26 10.75 21.86
CA VAL A 168 -0.66 12.08 21.36
C VAL A 168 -1.61 12.79 22.35
N GLY A 169 -2.35 12.00 23.15
CA GLY A 169 -3.37 12.48 24.07
C GLY A 169 -4.77 12.38 23.46
N ALA A 170 -5.67 11.68 24.17
CA ALA A 170 -7.04 11.45 23.69
C ALA A 170 -7.84 12.76 23.54
N ASP A 171 -7.55 13.77 24.35
CA ASP A 171 -8.23 15.06 24.35
C ASP A 171 -7.67 16.04 23.31
N THR A 172 -6.60 15.66 22.60
CA THR A 172 -6.03 16.48 21.51
C THR A 172 -7.07 16.64 20.43
N THR A 173 -7.29 17.89 19.97
CA THR A 173 -8.18 18.18 18.83
C THR A 173 -7.66 17.50 17.58
N LEU A 174 -8.49 16.74 16.89
CA LEU A 174 -8.10 15.96 15.70
C LEU A 174 -7.54 16.87 14.58
N GLY A 175 -8.13 18.06 14.41
CA GLY A 175 -7.70 19.06 13.41
C GLY A 175 -6.33 19.69 13.70
N SER A 176 -5.86 19.66 14.96
CA SER A 176 -4.54 20.20 15.32
C SER A 176 -3.38 19.25 15.06
N VAL A 177 -3.66 17.97 14.78
CA VAL A 177 -2.63 16.97 14.54
C VAL A 177 -1.91 17.23 13.21
N THR A 178 -0.60 17.35 13.28
CA THR A 178 0.26 17.61 12.12
C THR A 178 0.97 16.34 11.63
N ALA A 179 1.50 16.39 10.40
CA ALA A 179 2.38 15.33 9.88
C ALA A 179 3.59 15.10 10.80
N LYS A 180 4.13 16.18 11.39
CA LYS A 180 5.28 16.11 12.28
C LYS A 180 4.99 15.29 13.52
N ASP A 181 3.84 15.46 14.16
CA ASP A 181 3.47 14.72 15.38
C ASP A 181 3.43 13.21 15.12
N VAL A 182 2.88 12.80 13.97
CA VAL A 182 2.83 11.38 13.60
C VAL A 182 4.22 10.84 13.24
N VAL A 183 5.03 11.59 12.50
CA VAL A 183 6.39 11.19 12.13
C VAL A 183 7.30 11.08 13.34
N ASP A 184 7.21 12.03 14.28
CA ASP A 184 7.97 12.02 15.53
C ASP A 184 7.59 10.82 16.41
N TYR A 185 6.29 10.53 16.54
CA TYR A 185 5.82 9.31 17.21
C TYR A 185 6.39 8.04 16.58
N LEU A 186 6.26 7.90 15.26
CA LEU A 186 6.75 6.73 14.53
C LEU A 186 8.26 6.59 14.63
N SER A 187 8.99 7.71 14.63
CA SER A 187 10.46 7.72 14.69
C SER A 187 10.96 7.35 16.08
N ARG A 188 10.35 7.88 17.13
CA ARG A 188 10.70 7.54 18.53
C ARG A 188 10.45 6.06 18.82
N ASN A 189 9.29 5.55 18.47
CA ASN A 189 8.86 4.21 18.88
C ASN A 189 9.34 3.10 17.94
N TYR A 190 9.50 3.42 16.64
CA TYR A 190 9.77 2.42 15.60
C TYR A 190 10.91 2.81 14.66
N GLY A 191 11.62 3.90 14.95
CA GLY A 191 12.74 4.39 14.12
C GLY A 191 13.85 3.37 13.94
N GLY A 192 14.21 2.68 15.01
CA GLY A 192 15.23 1.61 15.05
C GLY A 192 14.70 0.21 14.74
N LYS A 193 13.41 0.03 14.45
CA LYS A 193 12.83 -1.27 14.08
C LYS A 193 12.92 -1.51 12.57
N LYS A 194 12.67 -2.76 12.15
CA LYS A 194 12.60 -3.11 10.72
C LYS A 194 11.60 -2.20 9.99
N PRO A 195 11.90 -1.76 8.74
CA PRO A 195 11.00 -0.91 7.94
C PRO A 195 9.55 -1.41 7.90
N LYS A 196 9.35 -2.72 7.79
CA LYS A 196 8.04 -3.36 7.80
C LYS A 196 7.23 -3.07 9.08
N THR A 197 7.88 -3.01 10.25
CA THR A 197 7.21 -2.69 11.52
C THR A 197 6.78 -1.23 11.53
N TYR A 198 7.68 -0.31 11.19
CA TYR A 198 7.39 1.12 11.05
C TYR A 198 6.22 1.34 10.07
N ASN A 199 6.30 0.75 8.87
CA ASN A 199 5.29 0.87 7.82
C ASN A 199 3.92 0.29 8.23
N SER A 200 3.91 -0.74 9.07
CA SER A 200 2.65 -1.27 9.60
C SER A 200 1.95 -0.24 10.47
N HIS A 201 2.63 0.37 11.44
CA HIS A 201 2.05 1.43 12.28
C HIS A 201 1.63 2.65 11.45
N TYR A 202 2.50 3.11 10.57
CA TYR A 202 2.18 4.18 9.62
C TYR A 202 0.90 3.90 8.83
N SER A 203 0.76 2.68 8.30
CA SER A 203 -0.38 2.29 7.47
C SER A 203 -1.70 2.28 8.26
N TYR A 204 -1.69 1.83 9.52
CA TYR A 204 -2.88 1.84 10.36
C TYR A 204 -3.29 3.26 10.76
N ILE A 205 -2.33 4.13 11.14
CA ILE A 205 -2.60 5.54 11.45
C ILE A 205 -3.11 6.26 10.19
N ARG A 206 -2.48 6.05 9.03
CA ARG A 206 -2.96 6.61 7.76
C ARG A 206 -4.39 6.16 7.42
N THR A 207 -4.70 4.90 7.70
CA THR A 207 -6.04 4.34 7.47
C THR A 207 -7.07 4.97 8.41
N PHE A 208 -6.71 5.27 9.65
CA PHE A 208 -7.54 6.01 10.59
C PHE A 208 -7.85 7.42 10.08
N PHE A 209 -6.85 8.20 9.69
CA PHE A 209 -7.08 9.53 9.12
C PHE A 209 -7.90 9.50 7.82
N ASN A 210 -7.65 8.53 6.94
CA ASN A 210 -8.47 8.35 5.73
C ASN A 210 -9.94 8.03 6.06
N TRP A 211 -10.18 7.35 7.17
CA TRP A 211 -11.55 7.11 7.65
C TRP A 211 -12.19 8.40 8.18
N CYS A 212 -11.44 9.23 8.92
CA CYS A 212 -11.92 10.52 9.41
C CYS A 212 -12.32 11.51 8.30
N MET A 213 -11.81 11.32 7.09
CA MET A 213 -12.11 12.15 5.92
C MET A 213 -13.30 11.71 5.10
N LYS A 214 -13.90 10.52 5.37
CA LYS A 214 -15.02 10.03 4.57
C LYS A 214 -16.24 10.94 4.69
N ASP A 215 -17.07 10.95 3.64
CA ASP A 215 -18.27 11.78 3.57
C ASP A 215 -19.23 11.58 4.75
N GLU A 216 -19.25 10.39 5.33
CA GLU A 216 -20.07 10.06 6.51
C GLU A 216 -19.52 10.70 7.81
N GLN A 217 -18.20 10.92 7.92
CA GLN A 217 -17.53 11.47 9.10
C GLN A 217 -17.23 12.96 8.97
N LYS A 218 -16.55 13.35 7.90
CA LYS A 218 -16.12 14.73 7.61
C LYS A 218 -15.40 15.46 8.75
N TYR A 219 -14.66 14.70 9.61
CA TYR A 219 -13.92 15.27 10.73
C TYR A 219 -12.65 16.00 10.29
N LEU A 220 -12.12 15.64 9.13
CA LEU A 220 -10.94 16.24 8.52
C LEU A 220 -11.18 16.53 7.04
N ALA A 221 -10.73 17.70 6.59
CA ALA A 221 -10.73 18.03 5.16
C ALA A 221 -9.64 17.26 4.43
N GLU A 222 -8.52 16.97 5.10
CA GLU A 222 -7.36 16.37 4.51
C GLU A 222 -6.62 15.44 5.49
N ASN A 223 -6.00 14.39 4.96
CA ASN A 223 -5.16 13.53 5.78
C ASN A 223 -3.82 14.23 6.08
N PRO A 224 -3.48 14.49 7.36
CA PRO A 224 -2.26 15.21 7.72
C PRO A 224 -1.00 14.52 7.23
N ILE A 225 -1.02 13.20 7.06
CA ILE A 225 0.15 12.43 6.58
C ILE A 225 0.02 11.98 5.12
N LYS A 226 -0.78 12.67 4.29
CA LYS A 226 -0.94 12.31 2.86
C LYS A 226 0.38 12.27 2.11
N ASN A 227 1.27 13.20 2.40
CA ASN A 227 2.56 13.38 1.75
C ASN A 227 3.71 12.64 2.44
N VAL A 228 3.48 12.05 3.63
CA VAL A 228 4.49 11.24 4.32
C VAL A 228 4.66 9.92 3.58
N LYS A 229 5.90 9.59 3.25
CA LYS A 229 6.23 8.33 2.56
C LYS A 229 6.59 7.25 3.58
N PRO A 230 6.18 5.98 3.34
CA PRO A 230 6.65 4.86 4.14
C PRO A 230 8.16 4.68 3.97
N LYS A 231 8.81 4.01 4.93
CA LYS A 231 10.21 3.61 4.81
C LYS A 231 10.36 2.61 3.67
N LYS A 232 11.44 2.75 2.88
CA LYS A 232 11.79 1.78 1.83
C LYS A 232 12.09 0.43 2.48
N GLU A 233 11.37 -0.61 2.07
CA GLU A 233 11.66 -1.98 2.48
C GLU A 233 12.65 -2.57 1.48
N PRO A 234 13.79 -3.12 1.95
CA PRO A 234 14.68 -3.85 1.07
C PRO A 234 13.94 -5.09 0.55
N TRP A 235 14.16 -5.41 -0.72
CA TRP A 235 13.67 -6.67 -1.25
C TRP A 235 14.46 -7.82 -0.61
N GLU A 236 13.75 -8.81 -0.08
CA GLU A 236 14.33 -10.04 0.45
C GLU A 236 13.80 -11.21 -0.38
N GLU A 237 14.69 -12.08 -0.80
CA GLU A 237 14.29 -13.29 -1.50
C GLU A 237 13.36 -14.13 -0.63
N PRO A 238 12.20 -14.54 -1.15
CA PRO A 238 11.26 -15.36 -0.40
C PRO A 238 11.88 -16.70 -0.03
N ARG A 239 11.90 -17.01 1.25
CA ARG A 239 12.36 -18.31 1.74
C ARG A 239 11.30 -19.36 1.52
N TYR A 240 11.73 -20.57 1.18
CA TYR A 240 10.91 -21.76 1.03
C TYR A 240 11.63 -22.98 1.63
N MET A 241 10.89 -24.02 1.99
CA MET A 241 11.47 -25.25 2.56
C MET A 241 12.03 -26.12 1.44
N LYS A 242 13.13 -26.83 1.71
CA LYS A 242 13.67 -27.82 0.80
C LYS A 242 12.73 -29.05 0.72
N PRO A 243 12.69 -29.79 -0.42
CA PRO A 243 11.85 -30.98 -0.54
C PRO A 243 12.13 -32.02 0.55
N GLU A 244 13.40 -32.20 0.94
CA GLU A 244 13.82 -33.14 1.98
C GLU A 244 13.25 -32.74 3.37
N ASP A 245 13.23 -31.44 3.67
CA ASP A 245 12.66 -30.93 4.92
C ASP A 245 11.14 -31.11 4.95
N VAL A 246 10.46 -30.91 3.81
CA VAL A 246 9.03 -31.17 3.69
C VAL A 246 8.75 -32.67 3.85
N ALA A 247 9.52 -33.53 3.20
CA ALA A 247 9.38 -34.99 3.35
C ALA A 247 9.58 -35.44 4.80
N ARG A 248 10.61 -34.91 5.49
CA ARG A 248 10.82 -35.15 6.91
C ARG A 248 9.63 -34.70 7.77
N LEU A 249 9.07 -33.51 7.48
CA LEU A 249 7.90 -32.99 8.19
C LEU A 249 6.70 -33.91 8.00
N PHE A 250 6.43 -34.36 6.77
CA PHE A 250 5.31 -35.25 6.48
C PHE A 250 5.46 -36.60 7.17
N LYS A 251 6.67 -37.19 7.24
CA LYS A 251 6.93 -38.41 8.02
C LYS A 251 6.60 -38.23 9.50
N VAL A 252 6.98 -37.12 10.10
CA VAL A 252 6.65 -36.82 11.51
C VAL A 252 5.16 -36.64 11.71
N LEU A 253 4.47 -35.92 10.83
CA LEU A 253 3.03 -35.70 10.93
C LEU A 253 2.24 -37.00 10.66
N GLU A 254 2.73 -37.84 9.77
CA GLU A 254 2.13 -39.16 9.49
C GLU A 254 2.25 -40.09 10.70
N ALA A 255 3.37 -40.07 11.41
CA ALA A 255 3.54 -40.86 12.64
C ALA A 255 2.61 -40.37 13.80
N GLU A 256 2.23 -39.11 13.79
CA GLU A 256 1.33 -38.52 14.79
C GLU A 256 -0.15 -38.50 14.34
N LYS A 257 -0.49 -39.06 13.16
CA LYS A 257 -1.82 -38.94 12.55
C LYS A 257 -2.98 -39.52 13.37
N ASP A 258 -2.73 -40.52 14.21
CA ASP A 258 -3.78 -41.13 15.04
C ASP A 258 -4.15 -40.21 16.22
N ALA A 259 -3.18 -39.52 16.78
CA ALA A 259 -3.38 -38.57 17.88
C ALA A 259 -3.83 -37.17 17.38
N HIS A 260 -3.25 -36.70 16.27
CA HIS A 260 -3.41 -35.36 15.75
C HIS A 260 -3.58 -35.34 14.22
N PRO A 261 -4.66 -35.99 13.70
CA PRO A 261 -4.86 -36.07 12.24
C PRO A 261 -5.06 -34.70 11.57
N GLU A 262 -5.52 -33.68 12.30
CA GLU A 262 -5.71 -32.32 11.82
C GLU A 262 -4.42 -31.65 11.36
N TYR A 263 -3.27 -32.03 11.92
CA TYR A 263 -1.97 -31.48 11.50
C TYR A 263 -1.61 -31.96 10.11
N LEU A 264 -1.80 -33.25 9.85
CA LEU A 264 -1.57 -33.82 8.53
C LEU A 264 -2.56 -33.26 7.50
N ALA A 265 -3.85 -33.17 7.83
CA ALA A 265 -4.86 -32.60 6.94
C ALA A 265 -4.56 -31.15 6.56
N GLN A 266 -4.21 -30.32 7.54
CA GLN A 266 -3.79 -28.92 7.30
C GLN A 266 -2.53 -28.84 6.44
N ALA A 267 -1.53 -29.70 6.68
CA ALA A 267 -0.29 -29.75 5.92
C ALA A 267 -0.53 -30.15 4.46
N VAL A 268 -1.29 -31.20 4.21
CA VAL A 268 -1.61 -31.68 2.85
C VAL A 268 -2.21 -30.57 1.99
N VAL A 269 -3.28 -29.96 2.46
CA VAL A 269 -3.96 -28.91 1.68
C VAL A 269 -3.10 -27.64 1.57
N GLY A 270 -2.32 -27.34 2.61
CA GLY A 270 -1.43 -26.19 2.61
C GLY A 270 -0.24 -26.34 1.66
N PHE A 271 0.51 -27.46 1.77
CA PHE A 271 1.71 -27.70 0.99
C PHE A 271 1.42 -28.13 -0.45
N PHE A 272 0.41 -28.93 -0.71
CA PHE A 272 0.20 -29.47 -2.06
C PHE A 272 -0.94 -28.80 -2.84
N CYS A 273 -1.81 -28.01 -2.19
CA CYS A 273 -2.84 -27.22 -2.86
C CYS A 273 -2.64 -25.69 -2.73
N GLY A 274 -1.67 -25.25 -1.94
CA GLY A 274 -1.32 -23.83 -1.78
C GLY A 274 -2.39 -22.98 -1.12
N THR A 275 -3.36 -23.57 -0.45
CA THR A 275 -4.47 -22.89 0.21
C THR A 275 -3.98 -22.14 1.45
N ARG A 276 -4.61 -21.04 1.78
CA ARG A 276 -4.27 -20.31 3.01
C ARG A 276 -4.84 -21.03 4.25
N ALA A 277 -4.14 -21.00 5.36
CA ALA A 277 -4.60 -21.61 6.61
C ALA A 277 -6.02 -21.19 7.02
N CYS A 278 -6.37 -19.91 6.84
CA CYS A 278 -7.73 -19.45 7.12
C CYS A 278 -8.80 -19.97 6.15
N GLU A 279 -8.42 -20.35 4.93
CA GLU A 279 -9.31 -20.96 3.94
C GLU A 279 -9.51 -22.43 4.28
N ILE A 280 -8.46 -23.15 4.70
CA ILE A 280 -8.54 -24.56 5.15
C ILE A 280 -9.44 -24.66 6.38
N ARG A 281 -9.27 -23.78 7.36
CA ARG A 281 -10.14 -23.73 8.55
C ARG A 281 -11.63 -23.52 8.19
N ARG A 282 -11.93 -22.70 7.18
CA ARG A 282 -13.31 -22.51 6.72
C ARG A 282 -13.89 -23.75 6.07
N MET A 283 -13.07 -24.59 5.43
CA MET A 283 -13.51 -25.91 4.98
C MET A 283 -13.90 -26.81 6.16
N ALA A 284 -13.15 -26.72 7.27
CA ALA A 284 -13.44 -27.44 8.51
C ALA A 284 -14.78 -27.01 9.15
N MET A 285 -15.12 -25.73 9.06
CA MET A 285 -16.34 -25.16 9.65
C MET A 285 -17.61 -25.35 8.80
N VAL A 286 -17.50 -26.06 7.67
CA VAL A 286 -18.63 -26.31 6.74
C VAL A 286 -19.32 -25.03 6.27
N GLU A 287 -18.58 -23.92 6.22
CA GLU A 287 -19.08 -22.66 5.67
C GLU A 287 -19.11 -22.70 4.15
N ASP A 288 -20.08 -22.02 3.52
CA ASP A 288 -20.12 -21.81 2.07
C ASP A 288 -18.94 -21.01 1.51
N ALA A 289 -18.05 -20.57 2.39
CA ALA A 289 -16.86 -19.79 2.05
C ALA A 289 -15.75 -20.62 1.38
N ALA A 290 -15.62 -21.90 1.75
CA ALA A 290 -14.63 -22.80 1.16
C ALA A 290 -15.12 -24.26 1.30
N LYS A 291 -15.02 -25.05 0.23
CA LYS A 291 -15.43 -26.46 0.21
C LYS A 291 -14.40 -27.30 -0.52
N ILE A 292 -14.27 -28.56 -0.10
CA ILE A 292 -13.53 -29.60 -0.82
C ILE A 292 -14.54 -30.65 -1.31
N HIS A 293 -14.44 -31.01 -2.58
CA HIS A 293 -15.28 -32.01 -3.23
C HIS A 293 -14.34 -33.15 -3.68
N LEU A 294 -14.33 -34.25 -2.92
CA LEU A 294 -13.41 -35.37 -3.18
C LEU A 294 -13.81 -36.18 -4.39
N ASP A 295 -15.10 -36.29 -4.69
CA ASP A 295 -15.61 -37.02 -5.87
C ASP A 295 -15.17 -36.36 -7.17
N ASP A 296 -15.15 -35.04 -7.19
CA ASP A 296 -14.68 -34.22 -8.33
C ASP A 296 -13.21 -33.89 -8.25
N GLU A 297 -12.52 -34.30 -7.20
CA GLU A 297 -11.13 -33.94 -6.88
C GLU A 297 -10.88 -32.42 -6.95
N THR A 298 -11.81 -31.61 -6.43
CA THR A 298 -11.74 -30.13 -6.52
C THR A 298 -11.82 -29.43 -5.16
N ILE A 299 -11.18 -28.27 -5.10
CA ILE A 299 -11.33 -27.31 -4.00
C ILE A 299 -11.94 -26.05 -4.56
N ARG A 300 -13.02 -25.57 -3.93
CA ARG A 300 -13.69 -24.30 -4.23
C ARG A 300 -13.52 -23.32 -3.07
N ILE A 301 -12.99 -22.15 -3.34
CA ILE A 301 -12.87 -21.02 -2.39
C ILE A 301 -13.81 -19.91 -2.86
N ALA A 302 -14.98 -19.85 -2.26
CA ALA A 302 -15.99 -18.84 -2.60
C ALA A 302 -15.67 -17.47 -2.00
N LYS A 303 -15.23 -17.44 -0.72
CA LYS A 303 -14.91 -16.20 0.01
C LYS A 303 -13.45 -16.20 0.47
N GLY A 304 -12.51 -15.95 -0.44
CA GLY A 304 -11.08 -15.82 -0.12
C GLY A 304 -10.69 -14.42 0.38
N LYS A 305 -9.40 -14.21 0.67
CA LYS A 305 -8.87 -12.89 1.02
C LYS A 305 -9.14 -11.88 -0.10
N GLY A 306 -9.83 -10.80 0.23
CA GLY A 306 -10.20 -9.75 -0.74
C GLY A 306 -11.56 -9.98 -1.41
N TYR A 307 -12.35 -10.96 -0.97
CA TYR A 307 -13.72 -11.15 -1.47
C TYR A 307 -14.57 -9.88 -1.37
N GLN A 308 -14.54 -9.18 -0.23
CA GLN A 308 -15.23 -7.91 -0.03
C GLN A 308 -14.75 -6.78 -0.96
N ARG A 309 -13.60 -6.96 -1.61
CA ARG A 309 -13.03 -6.02 -2.61
C ARG A 309 -13.27 -6.50 -4.04
N GLY A 310 -14.29 -7.32 -4.26
CA GLY A 310 -14.69 -7.80 -5.60
C GLY A 310 -13.84 -8.92 -6.18
N ARG A 311 -12.97 -9.59 -5.38
CA ARG A 311 -12.27 -10.78 -5.87
C ARG A 311 -13.24 -11.92 -6.10
N ARG A 312 -13.17 -12.50 -7.30
CA ARG A 312 -14.01 -13.62 -7.72
C ARG A 312 -13.70 -14.90 -6.93
N PRO A 313 -14.66 -15.81 -6.73
CA PRO A 313 -14.45 -17.18 -6.30
C PRO A 313 -13.40 -17.88 -7.19
N ARG A 314 -12.71 -18.86 -6.63
CA ARG A 314 -11.82 -19.74 -7.41
C ARG A 314 -12.10 -21.19 -7.10
N ALA A 315 -11.94 -22.03 -8.10
CA ALA A 315 -11.94 -23.48 -7.97
C ALA A 315 -10.73 -24.04 -8.72
N PHE A 316 -10.22 -25.16 -8.27
CA PHE A 316 -9.08 -25.83 -8.90
C PHE A 316 -9.06 -27.31 -8.54
N HIS A 317 -8.46 -28.13 -9.42
CA HIS A 317 -8.29 -29.56 -9.18
C HIS A 317 -7.18 -29.82 -8.16
N ILE A 318 -7.41 -30.84 -7.34
CA ILE A 318 -6.43 -31.38 -6.39
C ILE A 318 -5.42 -32.22 -7.19
N ASN A 319 -4.13 -31.96 -6.99
CA ASN A 319 -3.09 -32.74 -7.69
C ASN A 319 -2.94 -34.16 -7.09
N GLN A 320 -2.28 -35.05 -7.86
CA GLN A 320 -2.09 -36.45 -7.48
C GLN A 320 -1.43 -36.64 -6.11
N THR A 321 -0.42 -35.83 -5.79
CA THR A 321 0.27 -35.88 -4.49
C THR A 321 -0.69 -35.61 -3.34
N ALA A 322 -1.47 -34.56 -3.45
CA ALA A 322 -2.47 -34.21 -2.42
C ALA A 322 -3.55 -35.32 -2.33
N MET A 323 -4.02 -35.86 -3.47
CA MET A 323 -5.01 -36.94 -3.48
C MET A 323 -4.47 -38.23 -2.86
N ALA A 324 -3.21 -38.61 -3.11
CA ALA A 324 -2.57 -39.73 -2.48
C ALA A 324 -2.58 -39.61 -0.95
N TRP A 325 -2.18 -38.46 -0.44
CA TRP A 325 -2.24 -38.16 0.99
C TRP A 325 -3.67 -38.15 1.53
N ILE A 326 -4.64 -37.53 0.85
CA ILE A 326 -6.04 -37.48 1.26
C ILE A 326 -6.64 -38.88 1.39
N LYS A 327 -6.29 -39.81 0.47
CA LYS A 327 -6.78 -41.17 0.48
C LYS A 327 -6.10 -42.09 1.52
N SER A 328 -5.00 -41.66 2.14
CA SER A 328 -4.21 -42.45 3.09
C SER A 328 -4.72 -42.48 4.53
N PHE A 329 -5.71 -41.64 4.88
CA PHE A 329 -6.29 -41.55 6.23
C PHE A 329 -7.70 -40.95 6.20
N ASP A 330 -8.42 -40.90 7.35
CA ASP A 330 -9.70 -40.19 7.45
C ASP A 330 -9.50 -38.68 7.37
N PHE A 331 -9.27 -38.21 6.15
CA PHE A 331 -8.99 -36.80 5.86
C PHE A 331 -10.16 -35.89 6.22
N LEU A 332 -11.40 -36.28 5.93
CA LEU A 332 -12.56 -35.41 6.19
C LEU A 332 -12.84 -35.26 7.70
N GLY A 333 -12.70 -36.36 8.45
CA GLY A 333 -12.77 -36.32 9.92
C GLY A 333 -11.64 -35.48 10.53
N ALA A 334 -10.43 -35.62 10.00
CA ALA A 334 -9.28 -34.81 10.39
C ALA A 334 -9.47 -33.33 10.07
N LEU A 335 -9.98 -33.01 8.89
CA LEU A 335 -10.22 -31.64 8.44
C LEU A 335 -11.18 -30.88 9.40
N LYS A 336 -12.21 -31.55 9.92
CA LYS A 336 -13.15 -30.96 10.89
C LYS A 336 -12.51 -30.53 12.20
N LYS A 337 -11.34 -31.08 12.55
CA LYS A 337 -10.58 -30.73 13.76
C LYS A 337 -9.61 -29.56 13.56
N VAL A 338 -9.42 -29.09 12.31
CA VAL A 338 -8.50 -28.00 12.01
C VAL A 338 -8.99 -26.70 12.62
N ASP A 339 -8.15 -26.09 13.43
CA ASP A 339 -8.43 -24.83 14.14
C ASP A 339 -7.38 -23.74 13.84
N ARG A 340 -7.37 -22.67 14.61
CA ARG A 340 -6.42 -21.56 14.48
C ARG A 340 -5.02 -21.89 14.96
N LYS A 341 -4.89 -22.83 15.89
CA LYS A 341 -3.62 -23.22 16.51
C LYS A 341 -2.88 -24.25 15.66
N THR A 342 -3.60 -25.00 14.81
CA THR A 342 -3.09 -26.13 14.04
C THR A 342 -1.77 -25.80 13.29
N VAL A 343 -1.70 -24.66 12.59
CA VAL A 343 -0.45 -24.23 11.90
C VAL A 343 0.69 -23.95 12.88
N ALA A 344 0.38 -23.34 14.03
CA ALA A 344 1.39 -23.04 15.04
C ALA A 344 1.94 -24.31 15.68
N GLU A 345 1.10 -25.32 15.91
CA GLU A 345 1.52 -26.63 16.41
C GLU A 345 2.35 -27.38 15.36
N ILE A 346 1.97 -27.37 14.08
CA ILE A 346 2.81 -27.92 12.99
C ILE A 346 4.21 -27.27 13.01
N TYR A 347 4.30 -25.93 13.17
CA TYR A 347 5.58 -25.24 13.23
C TYR A 347 6.39 -25.58 14.49
N LYS A 348 5.72 -25.86 15.59
CA LYS A 348 6.33 -26.27 16.86
C LYS A 348 6.91 -27.69 16.71
N ILE A 349 6.14 -28.63 16.14
CA ILE A 349 6.60 -29.98 15.82
C ILE A 349 7.80 -29.94 14.88
N ALA A 350 7.74 -29.16 13.80
CA ALA A 350 8.83 -29.02 12.87
C ALA A 350 10.13 -28.56 13.57
N ARG A 351 10.04 -27.51 14.42
CA ARG A 351 11.23 -27.01 15.16
C ARG A 351 11.77 -28.05 16.13
N LYS A 352 10.90 -28.79 16.83
CA LYS A 352 11.30 -29.86 17.76
C LYS A 352 12.12 -30.96 17.02
N ASN A 353 11.81 -31.17 15.74
CA ASN A 353 12.49 -32.16 14.90
C ASN A 353 13.63 -31.54 14.04
N GLY A 354 14.09 -30.33 14.36
CA GLY A 354 15.19 -29.67 13.64
C GLY A 354 14.86 -29.30 12.18
N ILE A 355 13.56 -29.13 11.87
CA ILE A 355 13.11 -28.78 10.52
C ILE A 355 12.93 -27.25 10.46
N PRO A 356 13.58 -26.54 9.53
CA PRO A 356 13.51 -25.09 9.42
C PRO A 356 12.12 -24.64 8.97
N VAL A 357 11.45 -23.82 9.78
CA VAL A 357 10.17 -23.21 9.46
C VAL A 357 10.17 -21.71 9.73
N PHE A 358 9.45 -20.97 8.93
CA PHE A 358 9.31 -19.53 9.00
C PHE A 358 7.89 -19.11 8.64
N GLN A 359 7.57 -17.84 8.83
CA GLN A 359 6.21 -17.34 8.57
C GLN A 359 5.78 -17.60 7.12
N ASN A 360 4.61 -18.19 6.92
CA ASN A 360 4.02 -18.56 5.62
C ASN A 360 4.83 -19.57 4.80
N CYS A 361 5.81 -20.30 5.38
CA CYS A 361 6.65 -21.23 4.63
C CYS A 361 5.84 -22.26 3.84
N ILE A 362 4.77 -22.80 4.41
CA ILE A 362 3.88 -23.78 3.74
C ILE A 362 3.46 -23.27 2.35
N ARG A 363 2.92 -22.09 2.30
CA ARG A 363 2.41 -21.48 1.07
C ARG A 363 3.52 -21.02 0.12
N HIS A 364 4.61 -20.43 0.67
CA HIS A 364 5.77 -20.03 -0.14
C HIS A 364 6.37 -21.25 -0.84
N THR A 365 6.52 -22.35 -0.13
CA THR A 365 7.04 -23.63 -0.65
C THR A 365 6.17 -24.16 -1.79
N PHE A 366 4.85 -24.20 -1.60
CA PHE A 366 3.93 -24.61 -2.68
C PHE A 366 4.10 -23.76 -3.93
N ILE A 367 4.03 -22.42 -3.81
CA ILE A 367 4.08 -21.54 -4.99
C ILE A 367 5.40 -21.71 -5.74
N THR A 368 6.53 -21.75 -5.02
CA THR A 368 7.86 -21.94 -5.60
C THR A 368 7.95 -23.25 -6.42
N TYR A 369 7.56 -24.37 -5.82
CA TYR A 369 7.69 -25.66 -6.50
C TYR A 369 6.62 -25.91 -7.54
N HIS A 370 5.42 -25.36 -7.38
CA HIS A 370 4.38 -25.48 -8.40
C HIS A 370 4.76 -24.72 -9.69
N VAL A 371 5.32 -23.51 -9.55
CA VAL A 371 5.87 -22.78 -10.71
C VAL A 371 7.00 -23.58 -11.38
N ALA A 372 7.90 -24.15 -10.58
CA ALA A 372 9.05 -24.89 -11.08
C ALA A 372 8.67 -26.21 -11.78
N ALA A 373 7.74 -26.98 -11.19
CA ALA A 373 7.35 -28.28 -11.71
C ALA A 373 6.50 -28.18 -12.98
N TYR A 374 5.52 -27.30 -12.98
CA TYR A 374 4.48 -27.30 -14.03
C TYR A 374 4.66 -26.19 -15.08
N SER A 375 5.55 -25.25 -14.87
CA SER A 375 5.78 -24.12 -15.78
C SER A 375 4.48 -23.38 -16.18
N ASP A 376 3.43 -23.48 -15.35
CA ASP A 376 2.13 -22.84 -15.53
C ASP A 376 1.89 -21.79 -14.42
N PRO A 377 2.33 -20.56 -14.67
CA PRO A 377 2.15 -19.47 -13.75
C PRO A 377 0.69 -19.09 -13.49
N ALA A 378 -0.17 -19.21 -14.50
CA ALA A 378 -1.59 -18.86 -14.39
C ALA A 378 -2.32 -19.82 -13.46
N LYS A 379 -2.09 -21.13 -13.64
CA LYS A 379 -2.61 -22.16 -12.77
C LYS A 379 -2.13 -22.00 -11.32
N THR A 380 -0.83 -21.73 -11.12
CA THR A 380 -0.27 -21.45 -9.78
C THR A 380 -0.96 -20.26 -9.13
N THR A 381 -1.17 -19.17 -9.88
CA THR A 381 -1.85 -17.97 -9.41
C THR A 381 -3.29 -18.26 -9.02
N ALA A 382 -4.02 -19.01 -9.84
CA ALA A 382 -5.40 -19.42 -9.58
C ALA A 382 -5.50 -20.29 -8.31
N MET A 383 -4.71 -21.34 -8.20
CA MET A 383 -4.69 -22.25 -7.05
C MET A 383 -4.33 -21.50 -5.76
N ALA A 384 -3.22 -20.78 -5.76
CA ALA A 384 -2.78 -20.03 -4.60
C ALA A 384 -3.65 -18.80 -4.30
N GLY A 385 -4.42 -18.27 -5.25
CA GLY A 385 -5.17 -17.01 -5.08
C GLY A 385 -4.24 -15.84 -4.75
N THR A 386 -3.11 -15.74 -5.48
CA THR A 386 -2.19 -14.61 -5.43
C THR A 386 -2.38 -13.73 -6.68
N SER A 387 -1.67 -12.62 -6.82
CA SER A 387 -1.66 -11.83 -8.06
C SER A 387 -0.47 -12.23 -8.92
N ASP A 388 -0.60 -12.06 -10.25
CA ASP A 388 0.51 -12.33 -11.17
C ASP A 388 1.74 -11.50 -10.86
N LYS A 389 1.55 -10.22 -10.53
CA LYS A 389 2.64 -9.36 -10.07
C LYS A 389 3.34 -9.94 -8.85
N MET A 390 2.59 -10.32 -7.80
CA MET A 390 3.18 -10.87 -6.58
C MET A 390 3.91 -12.19 -6.82
N ARG A 391 3.42 -13.02 -7.76
CA ARG A 391 4.08 -14.25 -8.17
C ARG A 391 5.35 -13.98 -8.96
N ALA A 392 5.28 -13.10 -9.95
CA ALA A 392 6.43 -12.73 -10.79
C ALA A 392 7.57 -12.12 -9.96
N ASP A 393 7.22 -11.18 -9.07
CA ASP A 393 8.20 -10.45 -8.26
C ASP A 393 8.89 -11.33 -7.20
N ASN A 394 8.28 -12.47 -6.80
CA ASN A 394 8.74 -13.20 -5.61
C ASN A 394 9.02 -14.69 -5.83
N TYR A 395 8.58 -15.34 -6.91
CA TYR A 395 8.63 -16.79 -7.00
C TYR A 395 9.19 -17.36 -8.30
N CYS A 396 9.42 -16.54 -9.31
CA CYS A 396 9.96 -17.03 -10.57
C CYS A 396 11.45 -17.31 -10.47
N GLY A 397 11.88 -18.50 -10.96
CA GLY A 397 13.29 -18.85 -11.04
C GLY A 397 13.96 -19.29 -9.73
N LEU A 398 13.21 -19.39 -8.61
CA LEU A 398 13.77 -19.76 -7.31
C LEU A 398 14.15 -21.24 -7.18
N ALA A 399 13.47 -22.13 -7.90
CA ALA A 399 13.71 -23.56 -7.85
C ALA A 399 13.83 -24.17 -9.25
N SER A 400 14.60 -25.27 -9.37
CA SER A 400 14.70 -26.03 -10.60
C SER A 400 13.46 -26.91 -10.82
N LYS A 401 13.21 -27.31 -12.07
CA LYS A 401 12.14 -28.24 -12.41
C LYS A 401 12.28 -29.57 -11.65
N SER A 402 13.49 -30.12 -11.58
CA SER A 402 13.78 -31.37 -10.84
C SER A 402 13.46 -31.26 -9.34
N ALA A 403 13.73 -30.10 -8.71
CA ALA A 403 13.35 -29.87 -7.32
C ALA A 403 11.82 -29.77 -7.16
N GLY A 404 11.12 -29.19 -8.14
CA GLY A 404 9.66 -29.18 -8.17
C GLY A 404 9.07 -30.58 -8.30
N GLU A 405 9.62 -31.42 -9.19
CA GLU A 405 9.23 -32.82 -9.38
C GLU A 405 9.49 -33.62 -8.09
N ALA A 406 10.67 -33.48 -7.46
CA ALA A 406 10.99 -34.13 -6.19
C ALA A 406 10.02 -33.73 -5.06
N TYR A 407 9.59 -32.48 -5.04
CA TYR A 407 8.61 -31.98 -4.07
C TYR A 407 7.23 -32.63 -4.26
N PHE A 408 6.74 -32.75 -5.48
CA PHE A 408 5.47 -33.40 -5.77
C PHE A 408 5.54 -34.94 -5.78
N ALA A 409 6.73 -35.52 -5.63
CA ALA A 409 6.93 -36.94 -5.39
C ALA A 409 6.88 -37.35 -3.91
N ILE A 410 6.61 -36.43 -2.98
CA ILE A 410 6.47 -36.75 -1.55
C ILE A 410 5.12 -37.43 -1.30
N MET A 411 5.13 -38.74 -1.19
CA MET A 411 3.95 -39.62 -1.05
C MET A 411 3.82 -40.17 0.37
N PRO A 412 2.61 -40.60 0.80
CA PRO A 412 2.41 -41.30 2.07
C PRO A 412 3.13 -42.63 2.11
N SER A 413 3.42 -43.11 3.31
CA SER A 413 4.03 -44.43 3.52
C SER A 413 3.14 -45.54 2.95
N GLY A 414 3.75 -46.50 2.23
CA GLY A 414 3.01 -47.62 1.61
C GLY A 414 2.23 -47.25 0.33
N PHE A 415 2.43 -46.05 -0.20
CA PHE A 415 1.84 -45.71 -1.50
C PHE A 415 2.53 -46.48 -2.63
N GLU A 416 1.89 -47.56 -3.09
CA GLU A 416 2.26 -48.23 -4.32
C GLU A 416 1.71 -47.40 -5.49
N GLY A 417 2.59 -46.68 -6.19
CA GLY A 417 2.21 -45.95 -7.40
C GLY A 417 1.63 -46.96 -8.41
N SER A 418 0.38 -46.78 -8.77
CA SER A 418 -0.17 -47.46 -9.96
C SER A 418 0.76 -47.11 -11.12
N GLY A 419 1.52 -48.09 -11.62
CA GLY A 419 2.54 -47.92 -12.66
C GLY A 419 2.04 -47.05 -13.81
N GLY A 420 2.38 -45.78 -13.76
CA GLY A 420 2.00 -44.81 -14.76
C GLY A 420 2.89 -44.96 -15.97
N LYS A 421 2.35 -45.47 -17.03
CA LYS A 421 2.84 -45.25 -18.39
C LYS A 421 3.00 -43.74 -18.58
N GLY A 422 4.18 -43.31 -19.05
CA GLY A 422 4.46 -41.92 -19.38
C GLY A 422 3.34 -41.30 -20.22
N ALA A 423 2.77 -40.25 -19.71
CA ALA A 423 1.92 -39.40 -20.51
C ALA A 423 2.82 -38.50 -21.38
N THR A 424 3.15 -39.04 -22.53
CA THR A 424 3.50 -38.26 -23.71
C THR A 424 2.22 -37.59 -24.18
N GLY A 425 2.27 -36.27 -24.30
CA GLY A 425 1.49 -35.37 -25.14
C GLY A 425 0.03 -35.69 -25.38
N ASP A 426 -0.80 -34.73 -24.97
CA ASP A 426 -1.83 -34.25 -25.87
C ASP A 426 -2.19 -32.80 -25.46
N SER A 427 -1.84 -31.88 -26.36
CA SER A 427 -2.53 -30.62 -26.53
C SER A 427 -3.77 -30.84 -27.41
N PRO A 428 -4.82 -30.08 -27.33
CA PRO A 428 -4.85 -28.69 -27.78
C PRO A 428 -5.23 -27.65 -26.72
#